data_757c93260ebf2416ecd98f63c3e45980
#
_entry.id   757c93260ebf2416ecd98f63c3e45980
#
_cell.length_a   1.000
_cell.length_b   1.000
_cell.length_c   1.000
_cell.angle_alpha   90.00
_cell.angle_beta   90.00
_cell.angle_gamma   90.00
#
_symmetry.space_group_name_H-M   'P 1'
#
loop_
_entity.id
_entity.type
_entity.pdbx_description
1 polymer ?
#
loop_
_entity_poly.entity_id
_entity_poly.type
_entity_poly.pdbx_seq_one_letter_code
_entity_poly.pdbx_strand_id
1 'polypeptide(L)'
;NKEKDAVANMRKEFSANVSHELKTPLTSISGYAEIMKNGLVKPEDMTGFAERIYNEASRLITLVEDIIKLSKLDEGNVELEKEEVDLYKLTREILTRLSPQAAKRKVHVEVTGEPVEYVGIRQILDEMIYNICENAIKYNKEGGKLTVWVGNTLQGKKICVTDTGIGIPENE
;
A
#
# COMPACT_ATOMS: atom_id res chain seq x y z
N ASN A 1 -2.97 28.93 19.38
CA ASN A 1 -1.76 28.17 19.76
C ASN A 1 -1.99 26.66 19.82
N LYS A 2 -3.19 26.18 20.23
CA LYS A 2 -3.50 24.74 20.31
C LYS A 2 -3.36 24.00 18.98
N GLU A 3 -3.70 24.61 17.85
CA GLU A 3 -3.56 24.02 16.52
C GLU A 3 -2.08 23.89 16.09
N LYS A 4 -1.25 24.90 16.40
CA LYS A 4 0.19 24.85 16.11
C LYS A 4 0.90 23.79 16.95
N ASP A 5 0.50 23.64 18.19
CA ASP A 5 1.05 22.63 19.10
C ASP A 5 0.63 21.21 18.68
N ALA A 6 -0.61 21.04 18.19
CA ALA A 6 -1.10 19.76 17.65
C ALA A 6 -0.33 19.35 16.39
N VAL A 7 -0.11 20.28 15.44
CA VAL A 7 0.66 20.01 14.22
C VAL A 7 2.13 19.69 14.54
N ALA A 8 2.73 20.40 15.48
CA ALA A 8 4.10 20.13 15.91
C ALA A 8 4.24 18.75 16.57
N ASN A 9 3.26 18.35 17.37
CA ASN A 9 3.24 17.02 17.99
C ASN A 9 3.05 15.91 16.96
N MET A 10 2.14 16.08 16.00
CA MET A 10 1.95 15.12 14.90
C MET A 10 3.22 14.95 14.06
N ARG A 11 3.94 16.03 13.75
CA ARG A 11 5.23 15.95 13.05
C ARG A 11 6.28 15.21 13.84
N LYS A 12 6.32 15.42 15.16
CA LYS A 12 7.25 14.74 16.05
C LYS A 12 6.97 13.25 16.16
N GLU A 13 5.69 12.87 16.29
CA GLU A 13 5.27 11.46 16.28
C GLU A 13 5.56 10.80 14.94
N PHE A 14 5.27 11.47 13.83
CA PHE A 14 5.56 10.98 12.48
C PHE A 14 7.07 10.70 12.31
N SER A 15 7.94 11.65 12.69
CA SER A 15 9.40 11.48 12.63
C SER A 15 9.88 10.31 13.48
N ALA A 16 9.34 10.15 14.69
CA ALA A 16 9.70 9.07 15.59
C ALA A 16 9.26 7.70 15.03
N ASN A 17 8.05 7.61 14.50
CA ASN A 17 7.52 6.40 13.90
C ASN A 17 8.29 6.00 12.64
N VAL A 18 8.59 6.96 11.76
CA VAL A 18 9.42 6.74 10.56
C VAL A 18 10.80 6.23 10.94
N SER A 19 11.46 6.85 11.91
CA SER A 19 12.78 6.43 12.38
C SER A 19 12.76 5.00 12.93
N HIS A 20 11.74 4.64 13.68
CA HIS A 20 11.56 3.30 14.23
C HIS A 20 11.33 2.26 13.13
N GLU A 21 10.43 2.55 12.19
CA GLU A 21 10.10 1.67 11.07
C GLU A 21 11.26 1.46 10.10
N LEU A 22 12.13 2.46 9.92
CA LEU A 22 13.35 2.34 9.11
C LEU A 22 14.44 1.56 9.84
N LYS A 23 14.53 1.71 11.16
CA LYS A 23 15.59 1.09 11.97
C LYS A 23 15.46 -0.42 12.05
N THR A 24 14.25 -0.95 12.10
CA THR A 24 13.98 -2.39 12.24
C THR A 24 14.55 -3.21 11.06
N PRO A 25 14.22 -2.93 9.78
CA PRO A 25 14.80 -3.65 8.65
C PRO A 25 16.31 -3.40 8.51
N LEU A 26 16.80 -2.20 8.79
CA LEU A 26 18.23 -1.90 8.76
C LEU A 26 19.02 -2.72 9.79
N THR A 27 18.48 -2.87 11.00
CA THR A 27 19.08 -3.70 12.05
C THR A 27 19.14 -5.18 11.64
N SER A 28 18.08 -5.69 11.03
CA SER A 28 18.04 -7.06 10.51
C SER A 28 19.06 -7.29 9.40
N ILE A 29 19.13 -6.38 8.42
CA ILE A 29 20.12 -6.43 7.32
C ILE A 29 21.54 -6.44 7.89
N SER A 30 21.82 -5.52 8.78
CA SER A 30 23.13 -5.37 9.43
C SER A 30 23.50 -6.65 10.20
N GLY A 31 22.55 -7.19 10.96
CA GLY A 31 22.76 -8.43 11.72
C GLY A 31 23.06 -9.63 10.86
N TYR A 32 22.30 -9.86 9.79
CA TYR A 32 22.56 -10.95 8.83
C TYR A 32 23.92 -10.78 8.15
N ALA A 33 24.23 -9.57 7.70
CA ALA A 33 25.49 -9.27 7.03
C ALA A 33 26.68 -9.46 7.98
N GLU A 34 26.57 -9.11 9.25
CA GLU A 34 27.61 -9.28 10.26
C GLU A 34 27.90 -10.77 10.51
N ILE A 35 26.84 -11.59 10.67
CA ILE A 35 26.97 -13.03 10.84
C ILE A 35 27.70 -13.65 9.63
N MET A 36 27.32 -13.24 8.40
CA MET A 36 27.96 -13.71 7.17
C MET A 36 29.44 -13.28 7.10
N LYS A 37 29.72 -12.02 7.42
CA LYS A 37 31.09 -11.45 7.45
C LYS A 37 32.00 -12.19 8.41
N ASN A 38 31.49 -12.60 9.55
CA ASN A 38 32.25 -13.31 10.57
C ASN A 38 32.41 -14.82 10.28
N GLY A 39 31.92 -15.32 9.14
CA GLY A 39 32.02 -16.71 8.76
C GLY A 39 31.22 -17.68 9.61
N LEU A 40 30.20 -17.18 10.32
CA LEU A 40 29.34 -17.97 11.19
C LEU A 40 28.19 -18.67 10.45
N VAL A 41 28.11 -18.49 9.13
CA VAL A 41 27.10 -19.10 8.28
C VAL A 41 27.73 -20.23 7.47
N LYS A 42 27.08 -21.38 7.47
CA LYS A 42 27.50 -22.53 6.64
C LYS A 42 27.28 -22.18 5.14
N PRO A 43 28.11 -22.73 4.24
CA PRO A 43 27.96 -22.48 2.80
C PRO A 43 26.55 -22.77 2.25
N GLU A 44 25.90 -23.82 2.72
CA GLU A 44 24.55 -24.21 2.33
C GLU A 44 23.48 -23.20 2.76
N ASP A 45 23.74 -22.42 3.82
CA ASP A 45 22.78 -21.44 4.37
C ASP A 45 23.00 -20.02 3.81
N MET A 46 24.08 -19.76 3.09
CA MET A 46 24.45 -18.45 2.56
C MET A 46 23.37 -17.83 1.67
N THR A 47 22.76 -18.63 0.81
CA THR A 47 21.66 -18.17 -0.07
C THR A 47 20.45 -17.74 0.73
N GLY A 48 20.08 -18.48 1.77
CA GLY A 48 18.99 -18.14 2.66
C GLY A 48 19.20 -16.82 3.42
N PHE A 49 20.42 -16.56 3.89
CA PHE A 49 20.79 -15.30 4.53
C PHE A 49 20.77 -14.14 3.54
N ALA A 50 21.27 -14.34 2.33
CA ALA A 50 21.23 -13.35 1.26
C ALA A 50 19.79 -13.00 0.87
N GLU A 51 18.92 -13.99 0.78
CA GLU A 51 17.48 -13.78 0.51
C GLU A 51 16.80 -12.96 1.59
N ARG A 52 17.09 -13.21 2.86
CA ARG A 52 16.58 -12.41 3.98
C ARG A 52 17.02 -10.95 3.90
N ILE A 53 18.30 -10.70 3.58
CA ILE A 53 18.83 -9.35 3.36
C ILE A 53 18.09 -8.67 2.20
N TYR A 54 17.91 -9.38 1.09
CA TYR A 54 17.19 -8.86 -0.07
C TYR A 54 15.74 -8.48 0.26
N ASN A 55 15.02 -9.34 0.97
CA ASN A 55 13.63 -9.10 1.35
C ASN A 55 13.50 -7.89 2.29
N GLU A 56 14.38 -7.76 3.28
CA GLU A 56 14.39 -6.61 4.18
C GLU A 56 14.77 -5.31 3.46
N ALA A 57 15.73 -5.36 2.53
CA ALA A 57 16.11 -4.22 1.70
C ALA A 57 14.95 -3.78 0.77
N SER A 58 14.25 -4.72 0.16
CA SER A 58 13.09 -4.45 -0.69
C SER A 58 11.95 -3.81 0.11
N ARG A 59 11.71 -4.30 1.31
CA ARG A 59 10.74 -3.71 2.26
C ARG A 59 11.12 -2.28 2.63
N LEU A 60 12.40 -2.04 2.89
CA LEU A 60 12.92 -0.72 3.21
C LEU A 60 12.73 0.27 2.05
N ILE A 61 13.00 -0.15 0.82
CA ILE A 61 12.81 0.67 -0.38
C ILE A 61 11.34 1.09 -0.51
N THR A 62 10.40 0.16 -0.37
CA THR A 62 8.96 0.46 -0.40
C THR A 62 8.57 1.47 0.66
N LEU A 63 9.08 1.33 1.88
CA LEU A 63 8.81 2.24 2.98
C LEU A 63 9.36 3.66 2.69
N VAL A 64 10.57 3.77 2.15
CA VAL A 64 11.15 5.05 1.74
C VAL A 64 10.33 5.72 0.64
N GLU A 65 9.88 4.96 -0.35
CA GLU A 65 9.00 5.47 -1.42
C GLU A 65 7.69 6.02 -0.86
N ASP A 66 7.07 5.33 0.08
CA ASP A 66 5.84 5.76 0.74
C ASP A 66 6.06 7.05 1.56
N ILE A 67 7.18 7.17 2.26
CA ILE A 67 7.56 8.39 2.98
C ILE A 67 7.74 9.57 2.04
N ILE A 68 8.39 9.37 0.90
CA ILE A 68 8.56 10.43 -0.11
C ILE A 68 7.21 10.88 -0.66
N LYS A 69 6.30 9.95 -0.94
CA LYS A 69 4.93 10.28 -1.38
C LYS A 69 4.18 11.11 -0.34
N LEU A 70 4.23 10.72 0.94
CA LEU A 70 3.62 11.46 2.04
C LEU A 70 4.23 12.86 2.20
N SER A 71 5.54 13.00 2.10
CA SER A 71 6.22 14.31 2.17
C SER A 71 5.77 15.25 1.06
N LYS A 72 5.59 14.75 -0.15
CA LYS A 72 5.08 15.53 -1.29
C LYS A 72 3.64 16.01 -1.10
N LEU A 73 2.80 15.23 -0.43
CA LEU A 73 1.44 15.63 -0.08
C LEU A 73 1.42 16.74 0.99
N ASP A 74 2.40 16.73 1.91
CA ASP A 74 2.48 17.67 3.03
C ASP A 74 3.07 19.05 2.61
N GLU A 75 3.87 19.09 1.55
CA GLU A 75 4.51 20.32 1.08
C GLU A 75 3.56 21.33 0.43
N GLY A 76 2.31 21.01 0.20
CA GLY A 76 1.26 21.94 -0.26
C GLY A 76 1.52 22.62 -1.61
N ASN A 77 2.61 22.27 -2.30
CA ASN A 77 3.09 22.90 -3.52
C ASN A 77 2.63 22.20 -4.81
N VAL A 78 1.91 21.12 -4.70
CA VAL A 78 1.17 20.57 -5.83
C VAL A 78 -0.23 21.19 -5.72
N GLU A 79 -0.58 22.06 -6.67
CA GLU A 79 -1.97 22.44 -6.87
C GLU A 79 -2.75 21.18 -7.21
N LEU A 80 -3.22 20.52 -6.15
CA LEU A 80 -4.06 19.34 -6.26
C LEU A 80 -5.46 19.83 -6.67
N GLU A 81 -5.65 20.04 -7.96
CA GLU A 81 -6.93 20.47 -8.51
C GLU A 81 -7.96 19.38 -8.32
N LYS A 82 -9.08 19.76 -7.73
CA LYS A 82 -10.26 18.90 -7.68
C LYS A 82 -10.91 18.90 -9.05
N GLU A 83 -11.23 17.73 -9.54
CA GLU A 83 -11.92 17.50 -10.81
C GLU A 83 -13.08 16.53 -10.64
N GLU A 84 -13.98 16.51 -11.59
CA GLU A 84 -15.00 15.46 -11.67
C GLU A 84 -14.35 14.15 -12.12
N VAL A 85 -14.47 13.13 -11.31
CA VAL A 85 -13.89 11.81 -11.56
C VAL A 85 -15.01 10.77 -11.63
N ASP A 86 -15.08 10.05 -12.74
CA ASP A 86 -15.92 8.85 -12.85
C ASP A 86 -15.27 7.70 -12.09
N LEU A 87 -15.81 7.39 -10.92
CA LEU A 87 -15.25 6.37 -10.02
C LEU A 87 -15.32 4.97 -10.62
N TYR A 88 -16.33 4.67 -11.41
CA TYR A 88 -16.45 3.37 -12.10
C TYR A 88 -15.35 3.19 -13.15
N LYS A 89 -15.15 4.20 -13.99
CA LYS A 89 -14.11 4.21 -15.02
C LYS A 89 -12.71 4.14 -14.40
N LEU A 90 -12.46 4.92 -13.36
CA LEU A 90 -11.20 4.91 -12.63
C LEU A 90 -10.90 3.53 -12.03
N THR A 91 -11.88 2.90 -11.42
CA THR A 91 -11.76 1.55 -10.86
C THR A 91 -11.45 0.52 -11.95
N ARG A 92 -12.10 0.59 -13.10
CA ARG A 92 -11.80 -0.28 -14.25
C ARG A 92 -10.36 -0.11 -14.73
N GLU A 93 -9.88 1.12 -14.85
CA GLU A 93 -8.49 1.40 -15.25
C GLU A 93 -7.49 0.84 -14.25
N ILE A 94 -7.77 0.96 -12.96
CA ILE A 94 -6.94 0.41 -11.88
C ILE A 94 -6.90 -1.13 -11.95
N LEU A 95 -8.05 -1.77 -12.09
CA LEU A 95 -8.12 -3.23 -12.18
C LEU A 95 -7.43 -3.76 -13.44
N THR A 96 -7.46 -3.00 -14.53
CA THR A 96 -6.70 -3.32 -15.74
C THR A 96 -5.19 -3.28 -15.48
N ARG A 97 -4.70 -2.27 -14.76
CA ARG A 97 -3.28 -2.20 -14.36
C ARG A 97 -2.86 -3.32 -13.41
N LEU A 98 -3.74 -3.79 -12.56
CA LEU A 98 -3.52 -4.90 -11.63
C LEU A 98 -3.73 -6.29 -12.25
N SER A 99 -4.23 -6.35 -13.46
CA SER A 99 -4.53 -7.61 -14.19
C SER A 99 -3.33 -8.58 -14.26
N PRO A 100 -2.08 -8.16 -14.52
CA PRO A 100 -0.93 -9.08 -14.50
C PRO A 100 -0.68 -9.70 -13.13
N GLN A 101 -0.81 -8.93 -12.05
CA GLN A 101 -0.64 -9.43 -10.68
C GLN A 101 -1.77 -10.41 -10.30
N ALA A 102 -3.01 -10.08 -10.68
CA ALA A 102 -4.16 -10.94 -10.46
C ALA A 102 -4.01 -12.28 -11.21
N ALA A 103 -3.58 -12.25 -12.47
CA ALA A 103 -3.33 -13.45 -13.26
C ALA A 103 -2.24 -14.33 -12.65
N LYS A 104 -1.14 -13.74 -12.18
CA LYS A 104 -0.04 -14.46 -11.52
C LYS A 104 -0.51 -15.21 -10.27
N ARG A 105 -1.46 -14.66 -9.53
CA ARG A 105 -2.05 -15.26 -8.34
C ARG A 105 -3.35 -16.04 -8.62
N LYS A 106 -3.76 -16.10 -9.88
CA LYS A 106 -5.02 -16.75 -10.32
C LYS A 106 -6.25 -16.18 -9.61
N VAL A 107 -6.25 -14.88 -9.32
CA VAL A 107 -7.38 -14.16 -8.74
C VAL A 107 -8.27 -13.62 -9.85
N HIS A 108 -9.55 -13.93 -9.80
CA HIS A 108 -10.54 -13.37 -10.70
C HIS A 108 -10.97 -11.98 -10.22
N VAL A 109 -10.89 -10.99 -11.10
CA VAL A 109 -11.18 -9.60 -10.78
C VAL A 109 -12.37 -9.11 -11.55
N GLU A 110 -13.32 -8.46 -10.87
CA GLU A 110 -14.57 -7.98 -11.46
C GLU A 110 -14.94 -6.60 -10.89
N VAL A 111 -15.43 -5.71 -11.75
CA VAL A 111 -16.05 -4.45 -11.35
C VAL A 111 -17.53 -4.49 -11.70
N THR A 112 -18.37 -4.06 -10.78
CA THR A 112 -19.82 -4.00 -10.91
C THR A 112 -20.35 -2.65 -10.44
N GLY A 113 -21.62 -2.38 -10.73
CA GLY A 113 -22.29 -1.15 -10.31
C GLY A 113 -22.57 -0.23 -11.48
N GLU A 114 -22.48 1.06 -11.22
CA GLU A 114 -22.86 2.13 -12.16
C GLU A 114 -21.84 3.27 -12.17
N PRO A 115 -21.79 4.08 -13.24
CA PRO A 115 -20.98 5.29 -13.26
C PRO A 115 -21.41 6.25 -12.14
N VAL A 116 -20.44 6.73 -11.38
CA VAL A 116 -20.63 7.71 -10.30
C VAL A 116 -19.61 8.80 -10.42
N GLU A 117 -20.06 10.04 -10.61
CA GLU A 117 -19.20 11.21 -10.62
C GLU A 117 -18.91 11.69 -9.19
N TYR A 118 -17.65 11.89 -8.91
CA TYR A 118 -17.17 12.42 -7.63
C TYR A 118 -16.19 13.56 -7.86
N VAL A 119 -16.39 14.66 -7.15
CA VAL A 119 -15.44 15.78 -7.20
C VAL A 119 -14.33 15.55 -6.19
N GLY A 120 -13.14 15.32 -6.68
CA GLY A 120 -11.98 15.03 -5.85
C GLY A 120 -10.68 15.12 -6.62
N ILE A 121 -9.60 14.79 -5.94
CA ILE A 121 -8.25 14.79 -6.51
C ILE A 121 -8.01 13.40 -7.11
N ARG A 122 -7.95 13.34 -8.45
CA ARG A 122 -7.83 12.08 -9.18
C ARG A 122 -6.65 11.23 -8.73
N GLN A 123 -5.50 11.84 -8.52
CA GLN A 123 -4.29 11.13 -8.09
C GLN A 123 -4.46 10.45 -6.73
N ILE A 124 -5.08 11.12 -5.77
CA ILE A 124 -5.34 10.57 -4.43
C ILE A 124 -6.35 9.43 -4.50
N LEU A 125 -7.43 9.61 -5.26
CA LEU A 125 -8.44 8.57 -5.46
C LEU A 125 -7.85 7.34 -6.14
N ASP A 126 -7.01 7.54 -7.16
CA ASP A 126 -6.31 6.47 -7.87
C ASP A 126 -5.42 5.66 -6.91
N GLU A 127 -4.55 6.32 -6.16
CA GLU A 127 -3.65 5.64 -5.20
C GLU A 127 -4.42 4.90 -4.10
N MET A 128 -5.48 5.50 -3.57
CA MET A 128 -6.29 4.87 -2.53
C MET A 128 -6.97 3.60 -3.03
N ILE A 129 -7.64 3.66 -4.16
CA ILE A 129 -8.33 2.50 -4.75
C ILE A 129 -7.32 1.45 -5.19
N TYR A 130 -6.22 1.85 -5.82
CA TYR A 130 -5.15 0.96 -6.23
C TYR A 130 -4.59 0.17 -5.05
N ASN A 131 -4.24 0.83 -3.96
CA ASN A 131 -3.66 0.19 -2.78
C ASN A 131 -4.62 -0.82 -2.14
N ILE A 132 -5.90 -0.49 -2.04
CA ILE A 132 -6.91 -1.41 -1.49
C ILE A 132 -7.05 -2.65 -2.39
N CYS A 133 -7.15 -2.45 -3.70
CA CYS A 133 -7.30 -3.54 -4.66
C CYS A 133 -6.03 -4.40 -4.75
N GLU A 134 -4.85 -3.79 -4.73
CA GLU A 134 -3.57 -4.50 -4.72
C GLU A 134 -3.45 -5.39 -3.48
N ASN A 135 -3.79 -4.89 -2.30
CA ASN A 135 -3.80 -5.68 -1.07
C ASN A 135 -4.82 -6.82 -1.14
N ALA A 136 -6.01 -6.57 -1.68
CA ALA A 136 -7.04 -7.60 -1.86
C ALA A 136 -6.59 -8.73 -2.80
N ILE A 137 -5.74 -8.44 -3.78
CA ILE A 137 -5.11 -9.44 -4.65
C ILE A 137 -3.97 -10.14 -3.92
N LYS A 138 -3.09 -9.39 -3.28
CA LYS A 138 -1.89 -9.90 -2.60
C LYS A 138 -2.21 -10.89 -1.49
N TYR A 139 -3.23 -10.61 -0.70
CA TYR A 139 -3.66 -11.43 0.44
C TYR A 139 -4.83 -12.36 0.10
N ASN A 140 -5.17 -12.47 -1.16
CA ASN A 140 -6.18 -13.44 -1.62
C ASN A 140 -5.60 -14.85 -1.71
N LYS A 141 -6.47 -15.82 -1.63
CA LYS A 141 -6.12 -17.22 -1.92
C LYS A 141 -6.01 -17.46 -3.42
N GLU A 142 -5.22 -18.45 -3.83
CA GLU A 142 -5.16 -18.89 -5.22
C GLU A 142 -6.54 -19.35 -5.70
N GLY A 143 -6.93 -18.88 -6.88
CA GLY A 143 -8.29 -19.13 -7.42
C GLY A 143 -9.39 -18.30 -6.76
N GLY A 144 -9.03 -17.33 -5.93
CA GLY A 144 -9.96 -16.43 -5.27
C GLY A 144 -10.57 -15.37 -6.19
N LYS A 145 -11.45 -14.56 -5.64
CA LYS A 145 -12.18 -13.51 -6.35
C LYS A 145 -12.02 -12.15 -5.67
N LEU A 146 -11.91 -11.11 -6.47
CA LEU A 146 -12.00 -9.70 -6.06
C LEU A 146 -13.14 -9.04 -6.82
N THR A 147 -14.11 -8.51 -6.11
CA THR A 147 -15.21 -7.74 -6.69
C THR A 147 -15.19 -6.32 -6.14
N VAL A 148 -15.21 -5.35 -7.03
CA VAL A 148 -15.35 -3.94 -6.66
C VAL A 148 -16.69 -3.44 -7.18
N TRP A 149 -17.53 -3.00 -6.27
CA TRP A 149 -18.81 -2.38 -6.58
C TRP A 149 -18.73 -0.87 -6.42
N VAL A 150 -19.24 -0.14 -7.41
CA VAL A 150 -19.28 1.33 -7.42
C VAL A 150 -20.72 1.77 -7.65
N GLY A 151 -21.24 2.66 -6.83
CA GLY A 151 -22.60 3.14 -6.99
C GLY A 151 -23.01 4.19 -5.98
N ASN A 152 -24.27 4.61 -6.10
CA ASN A 152 -24.94 5.49 -5.16
C ASN A 152 -25.74 4.69 -4.14
N THR A 153 -25.68 5.11 -2.88
CA THR A 153 -26.48 4.56 -1.80
C THR A 153 -27.28 5.68 -1.11
N LEU A 154 -28.19 5.32 -0.24
CA LEU A 154 -28.92 6.30 0.59
C LEU A 154 -27.98 7.14 1.47
N GLN A 155 -26.78 6.64 1.74
CA GLN A 155 -25.75 7.32 2.54
C GLN A 155 -24.74 8.11 1.70
N GLY A 156 -24.86 8.06 0.37
CA GLY A 156 -23.98 8.73 -0.57
C GLY A 156 -23.30 7.79 -1.56
N LYS A 157 -22.26 8.31 -2.20
CA LYS A 157 -21.44 7.58 -3.18
C LYS A 157 -20.56 6.57 -2.47
N LYS A 158 -20.51 5.35 -2.97
CA LYS A 158 -19.81 4.24 -2.31
C LYS A 158 -19.01 3.41 -3.30
N ILE A 159 -17.80 3.05 -2.86
CA ILE A 159 -17.00 1.98 -3.46
C ILE A 159 -16.88 0.87 -2.42
N CYS A 160 -17.23 -0.34 -2.80
CA CYS A 160 -17.15 -1.50 -1.93
C CYS A 160 -16.21 -2.54 -2.55
N VAL A 161 -15.15 -2.86 -1.84
CA VAL A 161 -14.17 -3.87 -2.24
C VAL A 161 -14.42 -5.14 -1.44
N THR A 162 -14.69 -6.23 -2.13
CA THR A 162 -14.95 -7.53 -1.52
C THR A 162 -13.98 -8.54 -2.09
N ASP A 163 -13.28 -9.23 -1.23
CA ASP A 163 -12.36 -10.32 -1.60
C ASP A 163 -12.71 -11.62 -0.86
N THR A 164 -12.12 -12.71 -1.34
CA THR A 164 -12.22 -14.04 -0.73
C THR A 164 -10.93 -14.41 -0.01
N GLY A 165 -10.16 -13.42 0.43
CA GLY A 165 -8.87 -13.57 1.07
C GLY A 165 -8.91 -14.11 2.49
N ILE A 166 -7.75 -14.07 3.12
CA ILE A 166 -7.55 -14.59 4.49
C ILE A 166 -8.15 -13.67 5.57
N GLY A 167 -8.60 -12.47 5.18
CA GLY A 167 -9.07 -11.46 6.12
C GLY A 167 -7.95 -10.76 6.89
N ILE A 168 -8.32 -9.81 7.72
CA ILE A 168 -7.43 -9.13 8.67
C ILE A 168 -7.70 -9.72 10.04
N PRO A 169 -6.67 -10.21 10.77
CA PRO A 169 -6.85 -10.69 12.13
C PRO A 169 -7.42 -9.60 13.04
N GLU A 170 -8.31 -9.96 13.97
CA GLU A 170 -8.97 -9.00 14.89
C GLU A 170 -7.99 -8.25 15.81
N ASN A 171 -6.72 -8.66 15.86
CA ASN A 171 -5.68 -8.10 16.74
C ASN A 171 -4.64 -7.23 16.01
N GLU A 172 -4.88 -6.84 14.75
CA GLU A 172 -4.00 -5.94 13.99
C GLU A 172 -4.70 -4.64 13.60
#